data_a3f3d77f94f14f04608e99db42ddf7aa
#
_entry.id   a3f3d77f94f14f04608e99db42ddf7aa
#
_cell.length_a   1.000
_cell.length_b   1.000
_cell.length_c   1.000
_cell.angle_alpha   90.00
_cell.angle_beta   90.00
_cell.angle_gamma   90.00
#
_symmetry.space_group_name_H-M   'P 1'
#
loop_
_entity.id
_entity.type
_entity.pdbx_description
1 polymer ?
#
loop_
_entity_poly.entity_id
_entity_poly.type
_entity_poly.pdbx_seq_one_letter_code
_entity_poly.pdbx_strand_id
1 'polypeptide(L)'
;MERLRPKIIIIRHAKVLIKNRKIYANELREVIKEYDITPIETNIKNHQELLEVANSCNYFVSSGLGRSVDTLALLGKEPDYINRLFAEVESPYTKLKIMKLPLFTWGFWFKLAWFMGFSGGSKSYRQSKIEAFEASKILIKFAREYGAVFLLGHGLKNRLIARALKKQGWIETKKMGMDNLEYGVFELNLININNY
;
A
#
# COMPACT_ATOMS: atom_id res chain seq x y z
N MET A 1 -16.49 -5.91 -29.56
CA MET A 1 -16.17 -5.35 -28.26
C MET A 1 -14.67 -5.60 -28.01
N GLU A 2 -13.89 -4.56 -28.04
CA GLU A 2 -12.47 -4.65 -27.69
C GLU A 2 -12.39 -5.01 -26.21
N ARG A 3 -11.82 -6.18 -25.88
CA ARG A 3 -11.64 -6.59 -24.48
C ARG A 3 -10.67 -5.61 -23.84
N LEU A 4 -11.16 -4.74 -22.99
CA LEU A 4 -10.33 -3.86 -22.16
C LEU A 4 -9.26 -4.71 -21.47
N ARG A 5 -7.98 -4.38 -21.69
CA ARG A 5 -6.87 -5.10 -21.07
C ARG A 5 -6.95 -4.90 -19.56
N PRO A 6 -6.98 -5.98 -18.76
CA PRO A 6 -7.01 -5.87 -17.32
C PRO A 6 -5.80 -5.07 -16.83
N LYS A 7 -6.06 -4.02 -16.02
CA LYS A 7 -5.06 -3.11 -15.48
C LYS A 7 -5.22 -2.99 -13.97
N ILE A 8 -4.10 -2.99 -13.25
CA ILE A 8 -4.07 -2.73 -11.80
C ILE A 8 -3.14 -1.55 -11.57
N ILE A 9 -3.65 -0.51 -10.94
CA ILE A 9 -2.88 0.66 -10.53
C ILE A 9 -2.76 0.60 -9.02
N ILE A 10 -1.52 0.66 -8.52
CA ILE A 10 -1.22 0.63 -7.09
C ILE A 10 -0.56 1.94 -6.70
N ILE A 11 -1.19 2.69 -5.80
CA ILE A 11 -0.69 3.97 -5.31
C ILE A 11 -0.53 3.95 -3.78
N ARG A 12 0.43 4.69 -3.27
CA ARG A 12 0.60 4.93 -1.84
C ARG A 12 -0.20 6.16 -1.41
N HIS A 13 -0.87 6.08 -0.25
CA HIS A 13 -1.62 7.19 0.34
C HIS A 13 -0.80 8.48 0.46
N ALA A 14 -1.47 9.64 0.57
CA ALA A 14 -0.85 10.94 0.81
C ALA A 14 -0.05 10.97 2.11
N LYS A 15 0.85 11.91 2.23
CA LYS A 15 1.73 12.06 3.41
C LYS A 15 0.90 12.37 4.66
N VAL A 16 1.14 11.62 5.73
CA VAL A 16 0.56 11.88 7.05
C VAL A 16 1.34 12.99 7.75
N LEU A 17 0.64 13.94 8.34
CA LEU A 17 1.20 15.15 8.95
C LEU A 17 1.72 14.91 10.39
N ILE A 18 2.40 13.78 10.60
CA ILE A 18 2.99 13.45 11.90
C ILE A 18 4.37 14.10 12.09
N LYS A 19 4.62 14.61 13.30
CA LYS A 19 5.92 15.20 13.65
C LYS A 19 6.96 14.13 13.92
N ASN A 20 8.16 14.28 13.34
CA ASN A 20 9.31 13.42 13.62
C ASN A 20 9.96 13.77 14.96
N ARG A 21 9.27 13.49 16.07
CA ARG A 21 9.76 13.73 17.44
C ARG A 21 10.61 12.56 17.95
N LYS A 22 11.45 12.83 18.96
CA LYS A 22 12.20 11.78 19.66
C LYS A 22 11.28 11.01 20.61
N ILE A 23 11.30 9.70 20.50
CA ILE A 23 10.52 8.76 21.33
C ILE A 23 11.40 7.63 21.86
N TYR A 24 11.00 6.97 22.96
CA TYR A 24 11.56 5.69 23.34
C TYR A 24 11.04 4.55 22.45
N ALA A 25 11.78 3.45 22.35
CA ALA A 25 11.39 2.31 21.50
C ALA A 25 10.02 1.71 21.86
N ASN A 26 9.69 1.65 23.16
CA ASN A 26 8.41 1.11 23.64
C ASN A 26 7.19 2.02 23.37
N GLU A 27 7.42 3.29 23.01
CA GLU A 27 6.36 4.24 22.66
C GLU A 27 5.91 4.10 21.20
N LEU A 28 6.68 3.37 20.36
CA LEU A 28 6.40 3.27 18.92
C LEU A 28 4.99 2.78 18.61
N ARG A 29 4.46 1.84 19.40
CA ARG A 29 3.11 1.30 19.19
C ARG A 29 2.03 2.36 19.37
N GLU A 30 2.16 3.22 20.37
CA GLU A 30 1.20 4.31 20.60
C GLU A 30 1.32 5.39 19.54
N VAL A 31 2.53 5.68 19.09
CA VAL A 31 2.74 6.63 17.99
C VAL A 31 2.20 6.10 16.66
N ILE A 32 2.20 4.79 16.42
CA ILE A 32 1.52 4.20 15.25
C ILE A 32 0.01 4.41 15.31
N LYS A 33 -0.61 4.29 16.48
CA LYS A 33 -2.04 4.61 16.65
C LYS A 33 -2.33 6.09 16.38
N GLU A 34 -1.46 6.98 16.88
CA GLU A 34 -1.52 8.41 16.55
C GLU A 34 -1.39 8.66 15.04
N TYR A 35 -0.46 7.96 14.38
CA TYR A 35 -0.28 8.03 12.93
C TYR A 35 -1.54 7.63 12.15
N ASP A 36 -2.29 6.63 12.65
CA ASP A 36 -3.50 6.13 11.99
C ASP A 36 -4.66 7.14 11.99
N ILE A 37 -4.70 8.06 12.96
CA ILE A 37 -5.73 9.10 13.11
C ILE A 37 -5.23 10.51 12.72
N THR A 38 -3.94 10.66 12.42
CA THR A 38 -3.37 11.96 12.03
C THR A 38 -3.79 12.31 10.60
N PRO A 39 -4.21 13.57 10.35
CA PRO A 39 -4.59 14.02 9.01
C PRO A 39 -3.48 13.84 7.98
N ILE A 40 -3.87 13.75 6.72
CA ILE A 40 -2.98 13.72 5.58
C ILE A 40 -2.76 15.12 4.99
N GLU A 41 -1.68 15.27 4.24
CA GLU A 41 -1.42 16.46 3.44
C GLU A 41 -2.42 16.53 2.29
N THR A 42 -3.14 17.65 2.19
CA THR A 42 -4.19 17.87 1.17
C THR A 42 -3.67 18.61 -0.06
N ASN A 43 -2.54 19.33 0.06
CA ASN A 43 -1.91 20.01 -1.07
C ASN A 43 -1.05 19.03 -1.88
N ILE A 44 -1.63 18.44 -2.92
CA ILE A 44 -1.01 17.41 -3.75
C ILE A 44 -0.37 18.06 -4.99
N LYS A 45 0.95 17.98 -5.12
CA LYS A 45 1.70 18.58 -6.24
C LYS A 45 1.27 18.08 -7.63
N ASN A 46 0.95 16.79 -7.76
CA ASN A 46 0.58 16.14 -9.02
C ASN A 46 -0.92 15.81 -9.06
N HIS A 47 -1.76 16.65 -8.48
CA HIS A 47 -3.19 16.36 -8.32
C HIS A 47 -3.88 16.05 -9.65
N GLN A 48 -3.60 16.85 -10.69
CA GLN A 48 -4.21 16.66 -12.00
C GLN A 48 -3.85 15.30 -12.63
N GLU A 49 -2.56 14.91 -12.63
CA GLU A 49 -2.12 13.61 -13.12
C GLU A 49 -2.81 12.46 -12.37
N LEU A 50 -2.89 12.56 -11.04
CA LEU A 50 -3.53 11.54 -10.21
C LEU A 50 -5.04 11.45 -10.44
N LEU A 51 -5.71 12.58 -10.68
CA LEU A 51 -7.12 12.60 -11.07
C LEU A 51 -7.33 11.89 -12.42
N GLU A 52 -6.50 12.16 -13.41
CA GLU A 52 -6.59 11.50 -14.72
C GLU A 52 -6.39 9.99 -14.60
N VAL A 53 -5.40 9.57 -13.80
CA VAL A 53 -5.15 8.16 -13.51
C VAL A 53 -6.34 7.52 -12.78
N ALA A 54 -6.90 8.18 -11.76
CA ALA A 54 -8.06 7.68 -11.04
C ALA A 54 -9.31 7.60 -11.95
N ASN A 55 -9.52 8.61 -12.80
CA ASN A 55 -10.64 8.64 -13.76
C ASN A 55 -10.53 7.56 -14.85
N SER A 56 -9.32 7.03 -15.10
CA SER A 56 -9.12 5.89 -16.00
C SER A 56 -9.47 4.53 -15.38
N CYS A 57 -9.86 4.49 -14.12
CA CYS A 57 -10.18 3.28 -13.38
C CYS A 57 -11.67 3.16 -13.08
N ASN A 58 -12.17 1.92 -13.05
CA ASN A 58 -13.58 1.60 -12.87
C ASN A 58 -13.91 1.04 -11.48
N TYR A 59 -12.90 0.67 -10.70
CA TYR A 59 -13.09 0.01 -9.40
C TYR A 59 -12.00 0.41 -8.41
N PHE A 60 -12.40 0.87 -7.23
CA PHE A 60 -11.51 1.45 -6.22
C PHE A 60 -11.41 0.56 -4.99
N VAL A 61 -10.19 0.21 -4.62
CA VAL A 61 -9.88 -0.68 -3.49
C VAL A 61 -9.10 0.08 -2.43
N SER A 62 -9.49 -0.09 -1.17
CA SER A 62 -8.83 0.53 -0.02
C SER A 62 -8.61 -0.46 1.12
N SER A 63 -7.64 -0.15 1.97
CA SER A 63 -7.39 -0.87 3.23
C SER A 63 -8.41 -0.57 4.33
N GLY A 64 -9.17 0.53 4.20
CA GLY A 64 -10.04 1.06 5.23
C GLY A 64 -9.32 1.82 6.35
N LEU A 65 -8.00 2.03 6.27
CA LEU A 65 -7.30 2.97 7.15
C LEU A 65 -7.62 4.42 6.72
N GLY A 66 -7.84 5.33 7.67
CA GLY A 66 -8.27 6.71 7.40
C GLY A 66 -7.47 7.37 6.29
N ARG A 67 -6.13 7.38 6.39
CA ARG A 67 -5.23 7.96 5.37
C ARG A 67 -5.43 7.40 3.94
N SER A 68 -5.88 6.15 3.82
CA SER A 68 -6.18 5.52 2.53
C SER A 68 -7.53 6.00 1.99
N VAL A 69 -8.55 6.05 2.84
CA VAL A 69 -9.89 6.54 2.48
C VAL A 69 -9.85 8.04 2.17
N ASP A 70 -9.20 8.83 3.05
CA ASP A 70 -9.07 10.28 2.88
C ASP A 70 -8.33 10.65 1.60
N THR A 71 -7.30 9.85 1.21
CA THR A 71 -6.60 10.08 -0.06
C THR A 71 -7.49 9.79 -1.27
N LEU A 72 -8.37 8.78 -1.22
CA LEU A 72 -9.36 8.55 -2.27
C LEU A 72 -10.35 9.72 -2.35
N ALA A 73 -10.83 10.21 -1.20
CA ALA A 73 -11.73 11.36 -1.14
C ALA A 73 -11.11 12.63 -1.76
N LEU A 74 -9.80 12.87 -1.58
CA LEU A 74 -9.08 13.97 -2.25
C LEU A 74 -9.08 13.84 -3.78
N LEU A 75 -9.21 12.63 -4.31
CA LEU A 75 -9.33 12.35 -5.75
C LEU A 75 -10.81 12.30 -6.20
N GLY A 76 -11.76 12.71 -5.34
CA GLY A 76 -13.18 12.66 -5.63
C GLY A 76 -13.73 11.25 -5.83
N LYS A 77 -13.09 10.24 -5.18
CA LYS A 77 -13.46 8.83 -5.28
C LYS A 77 -13.78 8.25 -3.92
N GLU A 78 -14.66 7.25 -3.93
CA GLU A 78 -14.95 6.41 -2.77
C GLU A 78 -14.49 4.96 -3.04
N PRO A 79 -14.15 4.18 -2.01
CA PRO A 79 -13.78 2.79 -2.21
C PRO A 79 -15.01 1.92 -2.50
N ASP A 80 -14.99 1.16 -3.60
CA ASP A 80 -15.96 0.11 -3.90
C ASP A 80 -15.72 -1.14 -3.06
N TYR A 81 -14.47 -1.35 -2.63
CA TYR A 81 -14.09 -2.50 -1.80
C TYR A 81 -13.08 -2.13 -0.72
N ILE A 82 -13.42 -2.47 0.52
CA ILE A 82 -12.55 -2.26 1.70
C ILE A 82 -12.16 -3.62 2.28
N ASN A 83 -10.85 -3.85 2.44
CA ASN A 83 -10.37 -5.06 3.10
C ASN A 83 -9.02 -4.82 3.80
N ARG A 84 -8.91 -5.28 5.06
CA ARG A 84 -7.69 -5.19 5.88
C ARG A 84 -6.48 -5.93 5.29
N LEU A 85 -6.66 -6.84 4.36
CA LEU A 85 -5.55 -7.46 3.61
C LEU A 85 -4.68 -6.43 2.87
N PHE A 86 -5.22 -5.27 2.53
CA PHE A 86 -4.51 -4.16 1.89
C PHE A 86 -3.86 -3.19 2.88
N ALA A 87 -4.08 -3.37 4.19
CA ALA A 87 -3.51 -2.50 5.21
C ALA A 87 -1.97 -2.62 5.29
N GLU A 88 -1.32 -1.57 5.81
CA GLU A 88 0.13 -1.58 5.98
C GLU A 88 0.58 -2.76 6.86
N VAL A 89 1.77 -3.24 6.59
CA VAL A 89 2.41 -4.27 7.41
C VAL A 89 2.66 -3.71 8.81
N GLU A 90 2.20 -4.44 9.81
CA GLU A 90 2.40 -4.06 11.21
C GLU A 90 3.90 -3.97 11.52
N SER A 91 4.33 -2.86 12.09
CA SER A 91 5.71 -2.71 12.56
C SER A 91 5.94 -3.53 13.81
N PRO A 92 7.06 -4.25 13.94
CA PRO A 92 7.47 -4.81 15.22
C PRO A 92 7.55 -3.75 16.30
N TYR A 93 7.36 -4.15 17.52
CA TYR A 93 7.49 -3.28 18.69
C TYR A 93 8.20 -4.01 19.84
N THR A 94 8.64 -3.25 20.83
CA THR A 94 9.24 -3.78 22.06
C THR A 94 8.60 -3.14 23.28
N LYS A 95 8.60 -3.84 24.40
CA LYS A 95 8.23 -3.28 25.72
C LYS A 95 9.41 -2.62 26.42
N LEU A 96 10.62 -2.79 25.92
CA LEU A 96 11.83 -2.26 26.54
C LEU A 96 11.94 -0.75 26.28
N LYS A 97 12.20 0.00 27.35
CA LYS A 97 12.48 1.43 27.28
C LYS A 97 13.95 1.63 26.86
N ILE A 98 14.18 1.54 25.57
CA ILE A 98 15.51 1.81 24.97
C ILE A 98 15.61 3.33 24.70
N MET A 99 16.83 3.82 24.44
CA MET A 99 17.14 5.23 24.21
C MET A 99 16.11 6.01 23.35
N LYS A 100 16.08 7.33 23.52
CA LYS A 100 15.26 8.20 22.67
C LYS A 100 15.91 8.44 21.32
N LEU A 101 15.22 8.06 20.23
CA LEU A 101 15.59 8.35 18.85
C LEU A 101 14.43 9.01 18.11
N PRO A 102 14.69 9.72 16.98
CA PRO A 102 13.62 10.19 16.11
C PRO A 102 12.69 9.06 15.69
N LEU A 103 11.39 9.34 15.60
CA LEU A 103 10.36 8.37 15.24
C LEU A 103 10.71 7.55 13.98
N PHE A 104 11.14 8.24 12.92
CA PHE A 104 11.46 7.55 11.65
C PHE A 104 12.73 6.69 11.75
N THR A 105 13.66 7.03 12.65
CA THR A 105 14.84 6.19 12.94
C THR A 105 14.42 4.88 13.60
N TRP A 106 13.50 4.90 14.58
CA TRP A 106 12.92 3.68 15.15
C TRP A 106 12.17 2.87 14.10
N GLY A 107 11.36 3.53 13.26
CA GLY A 107 10.65 2.88 12.15
C GLY A 107 11.61 2.14 11.19
N PHE A 108 12.78 2.74 10.88
CA PHE A 108 13.80 2.10 10.07
C PHE A 108 14.40 0.86 10.76
N TRP A 109 14.87 0.99 12.01
CA TRP A 109 15.49 -0.11 12.74
C TRP A 109 14.55 -1.28 12.99
N PHE A 110 13.29 -1.02 13.34
CA PHE A 110 12.30 -2.09 13.49
C PHE A 110 11.97 -2.78 12.16
N LYS A 111 11.90 -2.06 11.06
CA LYS A 111 11.75 -2.68 9.74
C LYS A 111 12.95 -3.55 9.38
N LEU A 112 14.16 -3.08 9.64
CA LEU A 112 15.37 -3.87 9.40
C LEU A 112 15.37 -5.15 10.25
N ALA A 113 15.10 -5.05 11.55
CA ALA A 113 14.97 -6.19 12.45
C ALA A 113 13.88 -7.17 11.99
N TRP A 114 12.76 -6.65 11.49
CA TRP A 114 11.68 -7.47 10.97
C TRP A 114 12.08 -8.26 9.71
N PHE A 115 12.86 -7.68 8.80
CA PHE A 115 13.42 -8.40 7.66
C PHE A 115 14.40 -9.49 8.09
N MET A 116 15.09 -9.30 9.23
CA MET A 116 15.98 -10.31 9.85
C MET A 116 15.23 -11.35 10.70
N GLY A 117 13.88 -11.29 10.76
CA GLY A 117 13.04 -12.28 11.44
C GLY A 117 12.48 -11.86 12.80
N PHE A 118 12.83 -10.68 13.33
CA PHE A 118 12.24 -10.17 14.56
C PHE A 118 10.82 -9.64 14.31
N SER A 119 9.81 -10.35 14.78
CA SER A 119 8.41 -9.93 14.60
C SER A 119 7.85 -9.06 15.73
N GLY A 120 8.44 -9.10 16.94
CA GLY A 120 8.07 -8.22 18.06
C GLY A 120 6.57 -8.16 18.34
N GLY A 121 5.85 -9.29 18.26
CA GLY A 121 4.40 -9.36 18.45
C GLY A 121 3.56 -8.96 17.24
N SER A 122 4.18 -8.57 16.11
CA SER A 122 3.51 -8.34 14.83
C SER A 122 3.58 -9.57 13.92
N LYS A 123 2.91 -9.53 12.77
CA LYS A 123 2.99 -10.59 11.76
C LYS A 123 4.41 -10.67 11.19
N SER A 124 4.90 -11.90 10.99
CA SER A 124 6.21 -12.11 10.39
C SER A 124 6.26 -11.67 8.91
N TYR A 125 7.48 -11.48 8.37
CA TYR A 125 7.68 -11.21 6.94
C TYR A 125 7.06 -12.29 6.05
N ARG A 126 7.16 -13.57 6.47
CA ARG A 126 6.57 -14.70 5.74
C ARG A 126 5.04 -14.62 5.69
N GLN A 127 4.39 -14.34 6.82
CA GLN A 127 2.94 -14.15 6.89
C GLN A 127 2.48 -12.97 6.05
N SER A 128 3.19 -11.84 6.11
CA SER A 128 2.88 -10.65 5.30
C SER A 128 3.00 -10.89 3.80
N LYS A 129 3.93 -11.77 3.37
CA LYS A 129 4.01 -12.21 1.96
C LYS A 129 2.81 -13.07 1.54
N ILE A 130 2.35 -13.96 2.40
CA ILE A 130 1.16 -14.79 2.14
C ILE A 130 -0.06 -13.89 1.99
N GLU A 131 -0.28 -12.97 2.93
CA GLU A 131 -1.38 -12.00 2.84
C GLU A 131 -1.32 -11.13 1.58
N ALA A 132 -0.14 -10.67 1.19
CA ALA A 132 0.04 -9.89 -0.03
C ALA A 132 -0.25 -10.71 -1.29
N PHE A 133 0.03 -12.00 -1.27
CA PHE A 133 -0.33 -12.92 -2.36
C PHE A 133 -1.84 -13.09 -2.44
N GLU A 134 -2.55 -13.28 -1.32
CA GLU A 134 -4.02 -13.33 -1.32
C GLU A 134 -4.64 -11.98 -1.76
N ALA A 135 -4.10 -10.87 -1.28
CA ALA A 135 -4.51 -9.54 -1.72
C ALA A 135 -4.34 -9.35 -3.24
N SER A 136 -3.26 -9.85 -3.82
CA SER A 136 -3.03 -9.78 -5.27
C SER A 136 -4.04 -10.60 -6.08
N LYS A 137 -4.48 -11.77 -5.59
CA LYS A 137 -5.54 -12.56 -6.23
C LYS A 137 -6.87 -11.80 -6.29
N ILE A 138 -7.21 -11.08 -5.21
CA ILE A 138 -8.41 -10.24 -5.17
C ILE A 138 -8.33 -9.14 -6.23
N LEU A 139 -7.19 -8.44 -6.34
CA LEU A 139 -7.00 -7.42 -7.37
C LEU A 139 -7.07 -7.98 -8.78
N ILE A 140 -6.49 -9.16 -9.01
CA ILE A 140 -6.55 -9.85 -10.31
C ILE A 140 -7.99 -10.20 -10.68
N LYS A 141 -8.78 -10.71 -9.71
CA LYS A 141 -10.20 -10.99 -9.91
C LYS A 141 -10.93 -9.71 -10.34
N PHE A 142 -10.77 -8.63 -9.60
CA PHE A 142 -11.43 -7.36 -9.91
C PHE A 142 -10.97 -6.76 -11.24
N ALA A 143 -9.68 -6.84 -11.56
CA ALA A 143 -9.18 -6.35 -12.84
C ALA A 143 -9.76 -7.12 -14.05
N ARG A 144 -9.99 -8.42 -13.89
CA ARG A 144 -10.66 -9.25 -14.91
C ARG A 144 -12.15 -8.92 -15.05
N GLU A 145 -12.81 -8.56 -13.95
CA GLU A 145 -14.24 -8.26 -13.88
C GLU A 145 -14.56 -6.83 -14.32
N TYR A 146 -13.79 -5.84 -13.83
CA TYR A 146 -14.06 -4.42 -14.03
C TYR A 146 -13.10 -3.73 -15.01
N GLY A 147 -12.08 -4.42 -15.51
CA GLY A 147 -11.08 -3.90 -16.43
C GLY A 147 -9.94 -3.16 -15.74
N ALA A 148 -10.16 -1.95 -15.22
CA ALA A 148 -9.13 -1.16 -14.54
C ALA A 148 -9.45 -0.98 -13.05
N VAL A 149 -8.51 -1.42 -12.18
CA VAL A 149 -8.63 -1.37 -10.72
C VAL A 149 -7.59 -0.44 -10.13
N PHE A 150 -8.01 0.39 -9.19
CA PHE A 150 -7.18 1.33 -8.45
C PHE A 150 -7.07 0.90 -6.99
N LEU A 151 -5.88 0.47 -6.55
CA LEU A 151 -5.59 0.18 -5.15
C LEU A 151 -4.94 1.40 -4.50
N LEU A 152 -5.60 2.01 -3.54
CA LEU A 152 -5.00 2.97 -2.64
C LEU A 152 -4.55 2.28 -1.36
N GLY A 153 -3.26 2.03 -1.28
CA GLY A 153 -2.63 1.23 -0.23
C GLY A 153 -1.46 1.94 0.45
N HIS A 154 -0.46 1.14 0.87
CA HIS A 154 0.60 1.56 1.78
C HIS A 154 1.97 1.10 1.28
N GLY A 155 3.03 1.76 1.77
CA GLY A 155 4.37 1.63 1.21
C GLY A 155 4.91 0.20 1.10
N LEU A 156 5.00 -0.53 2.22
CA LEU A 156 5.57 -1.88 2.20
C LEU A 156 4.59 -2.92 1.69
N LYS A 157 3.31 -2.83 2.06
CA LYS A 157 2.26 -3.74 1.58
C LYS A 157 2.14 -3.68 0.07
N ASN A 158 2.12 -2.49 -0.54
CA ASN A 158 2.06 -2.31 -1.99
C ASN A 158 3.21 -3.02 -2.71
N ARG A 159 4.44 -2.94 -2.17
CA ARG A 159 5.61 -3.63 -2.73
C ARG A 159 5.50 -5.15 -2.67
N LEU A 160 4.94 -5.68 -1.58
CA LEU A 160 4.70 -7.11 -1.46
C LEU A 160 3.64 -7.58 -2.46
N ILE A 161 2.55 -6.81 -2.62
CA ILE A 161 1.50 -7.06 -3.62
C ILE A 161 2.08 -6.96 -5.04
N ALA A 162 2.87 -5.93 -5.36
CA ALA A 162 3.51 -5.78 -6.66
C ALA A 162 4.40 -6.98 -7.02
N ARG A 163 5.17 -7.49 -6.03
CA ARG A 163 5.97 -8.72 -6.21
C ARG A 163 5.10 -9.95 -6.44
N ALA A 164 3.94 -10.03 -5.76
CA ALA A 164 3.00 -11.13 -5.92
C ALA A 164 2.31 -11.09 -7.30
N LEU A 165 1.95 -9.92 -7.80
CA LEU A 165 1.41 -9.73 -9.16
C LEU A 165 2.42 -10.19 -10.22
N LYS A 166 3.69 -9.75 -10.10
CA LYS A 166 4.76 -10.17 -11.04
C LYS A 166 4.95 -11.68 -11.06
N LYS A 167 4.86 -12.36 -9.91
CA LYS A 167 4.91 -13.83 -9.83
C LYS A 167 3.72 -14.53 -10.48
N GLN A 168 2.60 -13.82 -10.67
CA GLN A 168 1.39 -14.30 -11.33
C GLN A 168 1.29 -13.83 -12.79
N GLY A 169 2.42 -13.41 -13.41
CA GLY A 169 2.50 -13.08 -14.82
C GLY A 169 2.10 -11.65 -15.20
N TRP A 170 1.90 -10.76 -14.19
CA TRP A 170 1.65 -9.34 -14.46
C TRP A 170 2.95 -8.58 -14.68
N ILE A 171 2.96 -7.70 -15.69
CA ILE A 171 4.11 -6.84 -16.03
C ILE A 171 3.89 -5.47 -15.42
N GLU A 172 4.92 -4.94 -14.77
CA GLU A 172 4.95 -3.57 -14.26
C GLU A 172 5.33 -2.63 -15.43
N THR A 173 4.34 -2.01 -16.07
CA THR A 173 4.52 -1.11 -17.22
C THR A 173 4.92 0.30 -16.81
N LYS A 174 4.49 0.76 -15.63
CA LYS A 174 5.04 1.94 -14.94
C LYS A 174 5.56 1.50 -13.58
N LYS A 175 6.85 1.76 -13.32
CA LYS A 175 7.49 1.39 -12.05
C LYS A 175 6.89 2.18 -10.89
N MET A 176 6.51 1.47 -9.83
CA MET A 176 6.03 2.08 -8.60
C MET A 176 7.18 2.74 -7.85
N GLY A 177 7.03 4.02 -7.55
CA GLY A 177 7.98 4.77 -6.74
C GLY A 177 7.91 4.43 -5.24
N MET A 178 8.66 5.22 -4.44
CA MET A 178 8.81 4.99 -3.01
C MET A 178 8.08 6.03 -2.16
N ASP A 179 7.80 7.17 -2.74
CA ASP A 179 7.21 8.31 -2.02
C ASP A 179 5.68 8.23 -1.95
N ASN A 180 5.11 9.11 -1.17
CA ASN A 180 3.65 9.23 -1.09
C ASN A 180 3.11 9.69 -2.44
N LEU A 181 1.94 9.16 -2.83
CA LEU A 181 1.25 9.46 -4.09
C LEU A 181 1.97 8.98 -5.35
N GLU A 182 3.10 8.30 -5.23
CA GLU A 182 3.70 7.59 -6.35
C GLU A 182 2.96 6.28 -6.63
N TYR A 183 2.81 5.96 -7.90
CA TYR A 183 2.04 4.81 -8.34
C TYR A 183 2.78 3.94 -9.36
N GLY A 184 2.42 2.67 -9.38
CA GLY A 184 2.83 1.69 -10.38
C GLY A 184 1.63 1.19 -11.16
N VAL A 185 1.86 0.82 -12.41
CA VAL A 185 0.85 0.24 -13.32
C VAL A 185 1.26 -1.18 -13.66
N PHE A 186 0.31 -2.10 -13.52
CA PHE A 186 0.49 -3.52 -13.80
C PHE A 186 -0.54 -3.96 -14.86
N GLU A 187 -0.07 -4.65 -15.89
CA GLU A 187 -0.89 -5.17 -16.98
C GLU A 187 -0.61 -6.66 -17.21
N LEU A 188 -1.61 -7.38 -17.67
CA LEU A 188 -1.43 -8.80 -17.96
C LEU A 188 -0.59 -8.99 -19.22
N ASN A 189 0.43 -9.86 -19.14
CA ASN A 189 1.23 -10.22 -20.31
C ASN A 189 0.40 -11.05 -21.29
N LEU A 190 0.12 -10.51 -22.47
CA LEU A 190 -0.68 -11.19 -23.50
C LEU A 190 0.01 -12.44 -24.10
N ILE A 191 1.32 -12.58 -23.93
CA ILE A 191 2.06 -13.74 -24.43
C ILE A 191 1.62 -15.03 -23.68
N ASN A 192 1.11 -14.91 -22.46
CA ASN A 192 0.69 -16.05 -21.64
C ASN A 192 -0.81 -16.41 -21.76
N ILE A 193 -1.60 -15.68 -22.55
CA ILE A 193 -3.04 -15.95 -22.70
C ILE A 193 -3.33 -17.15 -23.59
N ASN A 194 -2.41 -17.54 -24.47
CA ASN A 194 -2.60 -18.65 -25.42
C ASN A 194 -2.25 -20.04 -24.86
N ASN A 195 -1.93 -20.15 -23.57
CA ASN A 195 -1.55 -21.42 -22.92
C ASN A 195 -2.55 -21.89 -21.85
N TYR A 196 -3.81 -21.38 -21.85
CA TYR A 196 -4.89 -21.86 -20.98
C TYR A 196 -6.19 -22.05 -21.76
#